data_6792c74fc83a7243981958f8e43ab4d5
#
_entry.id   6792c74fc83a7243981958f8e43ab4d5
#
_cell.length_a   1.000
_cell.length_b   1.000
_cell.length_c   1.000
_cell.angle_alpha   90.00
_cell.angle_beta   90.00
_cell.angle_gamma   90.00
#
_symmetry.space_group_name_H-M   'P 1'
#
loop_
_entity.id
_entity.type
_entity.pdbx_description
1 polymer ?
#
loop_
_entity_poly.entity_id
_entity_poly.type
_entity_poly.pdbx_seq_one_letter_code
_entity_poly.pdbx_strand_id
1 'polypeptide(L)'
;MITPEFLLSPREFDVLWHALRLGRVPYPLDVPNEGETEQERRVLVTKTMDELRSRGLVDNQRLEDFLRLLDDHKVSVDAVAGLDRTVRALAVSNGERAALAIIDDDRVGLLEIRETGIAREIVKVLPDAVPGPGTAVNVRVQSLQDAVALKEAEESNDSDDLFGDGKVDDEEALQQAGLSPQDAKQFGELASNRVAGGQFGVTQDRQRSGVVINWFDTHQGRYLMVNSDGWMSVSPTDNDRIATRINAVLA
;
A
#
# COMPACT_ATOMS: atom_id res chain seq x y z
N MET A 1 -0.12 7.55 17.08
CA MET A 1 1.25 7.33 16.55
C MET A 1 1.66 5.92 16.92
N ILE A 2 2.10 5.10 15.97
CA ILE A 2 2.53 3.72 16.20
C ILE A 2 3.93 3.75 16.83
N THR A 3 4.10 3.05 17.96
CA THR A 3 5.41 2.92 18.63
C THR A 3 5.93 1.51 18.40
N PRO A 4 6.96 1.29 17.58
CA PRO A 4 7.52 -0.02 17.37
C PRO A 4 8.24 -0.56 18.62
N GLU A 5 8.20 -1.86 18.81
CA GLU A 5 8.96 -2.56 19.85
C GLU A 5 10.45 -2.67 19.46
N PHE A 6 10.70 -2.92 18.17
CA PHE A 6 12.03 -2.91 17.60
C PHE A 6 12.10 -1.92 16.45
N LEU A 7 13.21 -1.21 16.38
CA LEU A 7 13.53 -0.29 15.31
C LEU A 7 14.89 -0.67 14.71
N LEU A 8 14.86 -1.06 13.43
CA LEU A 8 16.01 -1.49 12.65
C LEU A 8 16.21 -0.56 11.46
N SER A 9 17.42 -0.46 10.95
CA SER A 9 17.64 0.02 9.59
C SER A 9 17.28 -1.07 8.57
N PRO A 10 17.03 -0.74 7.29
CA PRO A 10 16.82 -1.73 6.23
C PRO A 10 17.97 -2.73 6.12
N ARG A 11 19.21 -2.27 6.30
CA ARG A 11 20.42 -3.11 6.33
C ARG A 11 20.42 -4.09 7.49
N GLU A 12 20.08 -3.65 8.70
CA GLU A 12 19.99 -4.52 9.87
C GLU A 12 18.92 -5.59 9.70
N PHE A 13 17.76 -5.19 9.14
CA PHE A 13 16.68 -6.12 8.83
C PHE A 13 17.14 -7.18 7.80
N ASP A 14 17.76 -6.77 6.70
CA ASP A 14 18.30 -7.66 5.68
C ASP A 14 19.35 -8.64 6.24
N VAL A 15 20.29 -8.14 7.05
CA VAL A 15 21.34 -8.97 7.65
C VAL A 15 20.75 -10.00 8.62
N LEU A 16 19.80 -9.60 9.49
CA LEU A 16 19.14 -10.53 10.41
C LEU A 16 18.29 -11.55 9.67
N TRP A 17 17.58 -11.14 8.62
CA TRP A 17 16.77 -12.03 7.77
C TRP A 17 17.60 -13.16 7.18
N HIS A 18 18.76 -12.81 6.62
CA HIS A 18 19.69 -13.80 6.05
C HIS A 18 20.40 -14.65 7.11
N ALA A 19 20.77 -14.06 8.25
CA ALA A 19 21.42 -14.79 9.35
C ALA A 19 20.50 -15.87 9.93
N LEU A 20 19.20 -15.61 10.00
CA LEU A 20 18.17 -16.56 10.43
C LEU A 20 17.78 -17.58 9.34
N ARG A 21 18.34 -17.46 8.13
CA ARG A 21 18.05 -18.31 6.97
C ARG A 21 16.57 -18.37 6.62
N LEU A 22 15.89 -17.23 6.73
CA LEU A 22 14.50 -17.09 6.36
C LEU A 22 14.32 -17.10 4.83
N GLY A 23 13.09 -17.30 4.37
CA GLY A 23 12.77 -17.33 2.96
C GLY A 23 12.94 -15.99 2.25
N ARG A 24 12.20 -15.80 1.17
CA ARG A 24 12.17 -14.49 0.50
C ARG A 24 11.45 -13.49 1.40
N VAL A 25 12.02 -12.27 1.53
CA VAL A 25 11.36 -11.18 2.24
C VAL A 25 9.96 -10.97 1.65
N PRO A 26 8.90 -10.99 2.48
CA PRO A 26 7.54 -10.87 1.98
C PRO A 26 7.24 -9.45 1.48
N TYR A 27 6.49 -9.38 0.39
CA TYR A 27 5.94 -8.12 -0.11
C TYR A 27 5.06 -7.46 0.98
N PRO A 28 5.11 -6.16 1.20
CA PRO A 28 5.86 -5.12 0.49
C PRO A 28 7.15 -4.69 1.22
N LEU A 29 7.71 -5.55 2.09
CA LEU A 29 8.88 -5.25 2.94
C LEU A 29 10.20 -5.31 2.16
N ASP A 30 10.19 -4.96 0.89
CA ASP A 30 11.38 -5.01 0.05
C ASP A 30 12.44 -4.03 0.54
N VAL A 31 13.59 -4.55 0.92
CA VAL A 31 14.74 -3.78 1.38
C VAL A 31 15.93 -4.00 0.43
N PRO A 32 16.75 -2.98 0.19
CA PRO A 32 17.92 -3.12 -0.67
C PRO A 32 18.91 -4.13 -0.10
N ASN A 33 19.39 -5.04 -0.95
CA ASN A 33 20.52 -5.87 -0.62
C ASN A 33 21.81 -5.09 -0.94
N GLU A 34 22.55 -4.66 0.09
CA GLU A 34 23.75 -3.88 -0.06
C GLU A 34 25.00 -4.75 -0.20
N GLY A 35 25.96 -4.28 -1.00
CA GLY A 35 27.23 -4.94 -1.33
C GLY A 35 27.22 -5.46 -2.77
N GLU A 36 28.03 -4.84 -3.65
CA GLU A 36 28.14 -5.23 -5.06
C GLU A 36 28.96 -6.50 -5.26
N THR A 37 29.88 -6.79 -4.33
CA THR A 37 30.71 -7.98 -4.33
C THR A 37 30.50 -8.83 -3.08
N GLU A 38 30.80 -10.14 -3.17
CA GLU A 38 30.75 -11.01 -2.01
C GLU A 38 31.65 -10.56 -0.85
N GLN A 39 32.80 -9.95 -1.18
CA GLN A 39 33.73 -9.46 -0.17
C GLN A 39 33.17 -8.24 0.56
N GLU A 40 32.62 -7.29 -0.16
CA GLU A 40 31.93 -6.12 0.43
C GLU A 40 30.76 -6.57 1.29
N ARG A 41 29.95 -7.51 0.79
CA ARG A 41 28.83 -8.06 1.55
C ARG A 41 29.29 -8.69 2.86
N ARG A 42 30.37 -9.47 2.87
CA ARG A 42 30.91 -10.08 4.10
C ARG A 42 31.36 -9.04 5.11
N VAL A 43 32.07 -8.01 4.67
CA VAL A 43 32.52 -6.91 5.54
C VAL A 43 31.32 -6.18 6.13
N LEU A 44 30.32 -5.85 5.30
CA LEU A 44 29.08 -5.20 5.71
C LEU A 44 28.32 -6.03 6.74
N VAL A 45 28.12 -7.33 6.47
CA VAL A 45 27.42 -8.24 7.40
C VAL A 45 28.14 -8.30 8.75
N THR A 46 29.47 -8.45 8.74
CA THR A 46 30.26 -8.52 9.97
C THR A 46 30.07 -7.24 10.80
N LYS A 47 30.24 -6.08 10.18
CA LYS A 47 30.07 -4.78 10.85
C LYS A 47 28.66 -4.61 11.41
N THR A 48 27.63 -4.91 10.60
CA THR A 48 26.22 -4.80 11.01
C THR A 48 25.90 -5.75 12.18
N MET A 49 26.41 -6.98 12.13
CA MET A 49 26.23 -7.94 13.25
C MET A 49 26.90 -7.47 14.54
N ASP A 50 28.07 -6.80 14.48
CA ASP A 50 28.72 -6.24 15.65
C ASP A 50 27.92 -5.04 16.22
N GLU A 51 27.37 -4.20 15.37
CA GLU A 51 26.45 -3.09 15.75
C GLU A 51 25.18 -3.65 16.43
N LEU A 52 24.54 -4.64 15.83
CA LEU A 52 23.36 -5.31 16.39
C LEU A 52 23.65 -5.97 17.74
N ARG A 53 24.84 -6.63 17.88
CA ARG A 53 25.27 -7.25 19.14
C ARG A 53 25.48 -6.21 20.23
N SER A 54 26.06 -5.06 19.91
CA SER A 54 26.23 -3.96 20.86
C SER A 54 24.91 -3.40 21.40
N ARG A 55 23.82 -3.54 20.64
CA ARG A 55 22.45 -3.14 21.00
C ARG A 55 21.65 -4.28 21.64
N GLY A 56 22.20 -5.46 21.82
CA GLY A 56 21.50 -6.63 22.37
C GLY A 56 20.40 -7.18 21.45
N LEU A 57 20.56 -7.00 20.13
CA LEU A 57 19.60 -7.45 19.12
C LEU A 57 19.99 -8.77 18.45
N VAL A 58 21.24 -9.23 18.65
CA VAL A 58 21.69 -10.56 18.27
C VAL A 58 21.28 -11.55 19.36
N ASP A 59 20.81 -12.72 18.99
CA ASP A 59 20.28 -13.75 19.91
C ASP A 59 19.09 -13.26 20.75
N ASN A 60 18.36 -12.25 20.25
CA ASN A 60 17.14 -11.75 20.88
C ASN A 60 15.94 -12.60 20.41
N GLN A 61 15.52 -13.54 21.24
CA GLN A 61 14.43 -14.48 20.90
C GLN A 61 13.16 -13.75 20.47
N ARG A 62 12.83 -12.65 21.11
CA ARG A 62 11.63 -11.86 20.79
C ARG A 62 11.70 -11.28 19.37
N LEU A 63 12.86 -10.73 18.99
CA LEU A 63 13.07 -10.21 17.64
C LEU A 63 13.06 -11.33 16.59
N GLU A 64 13.71 -12.45 16.90
CA GLU A 64 13.67 -13.64 16.03
C GLU A 64 12.24 -14.14 15.80
N ASP A 65 11.43 -14.18 16.86
CA ASP A 65 10.02 -14.59 16.77
C ASP A 65 9.23 -13.68 15.81
N PHE A 66 9.47 -12.37 15.81
CA PHE A 66 8.86 -11.46 14.85
C PHE A 66 9.28 -11.77 13.42
N LEU A 67 10.58 -11.94 13.17
CA LEU A 67 11.09 -12.19 11.84
C LEU A 67 10.60 -13.56 11.31
N ARG A 68 10.53 -14.59 12.15
CA ARG A 68 9.96 -15.89 11.77
C ARG A 68 8.45 -15.81 11.49
N LEU A 69 7.72 -15.02 12.26
CA LEU A 69 6.28 -14.82 12.01
C LEU A 69 6.03 -14.07 10.69
N LEU A 70 6.91 -13.13 10.33
CA LEU A 70 6.85 -12.46 9.02
C LEU A 70 7.15 -13.42 7.86
N ASP A 71 8.03 -14.41 8.06
CA ASP A 71 8.39 -15.42 7.05
C ASP A 71 7.29 -16.48 6.89
N ASP A 72 6.76 -17.00 8.01
CA ASP A 72 5.74 -18.06 8.00
C ASP A 72 4.47 -17.63 8.75
N HIS A 73 3.49 -17.22 7.99
CA HIS A 73 2.19 -16.76 8.45
C HIS A 73 1.05 -17.37 7.62
N LYS A 74 -0.16 -17.43 8.20
CA LYS A 74 -1.37 -17.90 7.53
C LYS A 74 -2.13 -16.79 6.86
N VAL A 75 -2.15 -15.62 7.51
CA VAL A 75 -2.89 -14.45 7.08
C VAL A 75 -1.96 -13.25 7.03
N SER A 76 -2.06 -12.46 5.97
CA SER A 76 -1.41 -11.16 5.90
C SER A 76 -2.28 -10.11 5.25
N VAL A 77 -2.07 -8.88 5.70
CA VAL A 77 -2.56 -7.66 5.04
C VAL A 77 -1.35 -6.81 4.74
N ASP A 78 -1.17 -6.49 3.47
CA ASP A 78 -0.12 -5.58 3.01
C ASP A 78 -0.69 -4.19 2.73
N ALA A 79 0.15 -3.18 2.91
CA ALA A 79 -0.16 -1.79 2.61
C ALA A 79 1.01 -1.10 1.92
N VAL A 80 0.70 -0.36 0.84
CA VAL A 80 1.62 0.59 0.23
C VAL A 80 0.91 1.93 0.16
N ALA A 81 1.47 2.93 0.79
CA ALA A 81 0.90 4.27 0.89
C ALA A 81 1.89 5.32 0.38
N GLY A 82 1.47 6.09 -0.62
CA GLY A 82 2.15 7.29 -1.09
C GLY A 82 1.57 8.49 -0.34
N LEU A 83 2.30 8.94 0.67
CA LEU A 83 2.01 10.11 1.48
C LEU A 83 2.96 11.25 1.04
N ASP A 84 3.50 12.02 2.00
CA ASP A 84 4.69 12.86 1.80
C ASP A 84 5.94 12.02 1.47
N ARG A 85 5.90 10.75 1.83
CA ARG A 85 6.87 9.68 1.53
C ARG A 85 6.15 8.35 1.30
N THR A 86 6.88 7.36 0.82
CA THR A 86 6.32 6.01 0.67
C THR A 86 6.42 5.23 1.98
N VAL A 87 5.27 4.82 2.51
CA VAL A 87 5.16 3.91 3.64
C VAL A 87 4.73 2.53 3.14
N ARG A 88 5.43 1.49 3.57
CA ARG A 88 5.09 0.09 3.29
C ARG A 88 4.86 -0.62 4.60
N ALA A 89 3.84 -1.44 4.68
CA ALA A 89 3.55 -2.19 5.90
C ALA A 89 3.01 -3.58 5.59
N LEU A 90 3.28 -4.51 6.52
CA LEU A 90 2.78 -5.86 6.47
C LEU A 90 2.31 -6.28 7.87
N ALA A 91 1.02 -6.51 8.02
CA ALA A 91 0.46 -7.14 9.21
C ALA A 91 0.25 -8.63 8.92
N VAL A 92 0.74 -9.48 9.82
CA VAL A 92 0.70 -10.94 9.67
C VAL A 92 0.10 -11.62 10.90
N SER A 93 -0.50 -12.80 10.70
CA SER A 93 -0.92 -13.70 11.78
C SER A 93 -0.73 -15.18 11.40
N ASN A 94 -0.41 -15.99 12.39
CA ASN A 94 -0.43 -17.45 12.30
C ASN A 94 -1.65 -18.10 13.00
N GLY A 95 -2.58 -17.29 13.53
CA GLY A 95 -3.76 -17.72 14.26
C GLY A 95 -3.58 -17.74 15.79
N GLU A 96 -2.38 -17.49 16.30
CA GLU A 96 -2.07 -17.40 17.74
C GLU A 96 -1.42 -16.05 18.08
N ARG A 97 -0.54 -15.59 17.20
CA ARG A 97 0.19 -14.32 17.33
C ARG A 97 0.03 -13.51 16.07
N ALA A 98 0.12 -12.21 16.21
CA ALA A 98 0.12 -11.29 15.09
C ALA A 98 1.18 -10.20 15.28
N ALA A 99 1.77 -9.76 14.17
CA ALA A 99 2.78 -8.73 14.14
C ALA A 99 2.52 -7.75 12.99
N LEU A 100 3.02 -6.54 13.17
CA LEU A 100 3.04 -5.51 12.15
C LEU A 100 4.48 -5.07 11.92
N ALA A 101 4.91 -5.13 10.66
CA ALA A 101 6.16 -4.54 10.20
C ALA A 101 5.85 -3.30 9.36
N ILE A 102 6.60 -2.23 9.55
CA ILE A 102 6.44 -0.97 8.84
C ILE A 102 7.80 -0.52 8.33
N ILE A 103 7.89 -0.24 7.03
CA ILE A 103 9.03 0.45 6.43
C ILE A 103 8.61 1.89 6.14
N ASP A 104 9.29 2.81 6.79
CA ASP A 104 9.09 4.24 6.68
C ASP A 104 10.46 4.90 6.49
N ASP A 105 10.73 5.38 5.27
CA ASP A 105 12.03 5.83 4.81
C ASP A 105 13.15 4.77 5.04
N ASP A 106 14.11 5.08 5.92
CA ASP A 106 15.26 4.26 6.27
C ASP A 106 15.06 3.43 7.56
N ARG A 107 13.81 3.23 8.00
CA ARG A 107 13.49 2.54 9.24
C ARG A 107 12.53 1.39 9.03
N VAL A 108 12.82 0.30 9.72
CA VAL A 108 11.95 -0.87 9.81
C VAL A 108 11.48 -1.01 11.25
N GLY A 109 10.21 -0.71 11.49
CA GLY A 109 9.57 -0.86 12.79
C GLY A 109 8.85 -2.19 12.88
N LEU A 110 9.05 -2.93 13.99
CA LEU A 110 8.37 -4.20 14.28
C LEU A 110 7.63 -4.08 15.61
N LEU A 111 6.38 -4.53 15.63
CA LEU A 111 5.56 -4.54 16.85
C LEU A 111 4.56 -5.70 16.85
N GLU A 112 4.24 -6.19 18.06
CA GLU A 112 3.14 -7.13 18.23
C GLU A 112 1.81 -6.39 18.15
N ILE A 113 0.84 -7.02 17.51
CA ILE A 113 -0.53 -6.54 17.41
C ILE A 113 -1.49 -7.64 17.86
N ARG A 114 -2.73 -7.28 18.12
CA ARG A 114 -3.76 -8.29 18.42
C ARG A 114 -4.18 -8.97 17.13
N GLU A 115 -4.28 -10.31 17.15
CA GLU A 115 -4.70 -11.11 16.01
C GLU A 115 -6.05 -10.65 15.45
N THR A 116 -7.02 -10.39 16.34
CA THR A 116 -8.36 -9.90 15.97
C THR A 116 -8.37 -8.44 15.48
N GLY A 117 -7.23 -7.77 15.49
CA GLY A 117 -7.08 -6.35 15.18
C GLY A 117 -6.28 -6.05 13.91
N ILE A 118 -5.86 -7.06 13.15
CA ILE A 118 -4.95 -6.90 11.99
C ILE A 118 -5.36 -5.74 11.08
N ALA A 119 -6.62 -5.73 10.64
CA ALA A 119 -7.13 -4.68 9.74
C ALA A 119 -7.07 -3.29 10.37
N ARG A 120 -7.42 -3.16 11.64
CA ARG A 120 -7.39 -1.86 12.34
C ARG A 120 -5.97 -1.40 12.59
N GLU A 121 -5.06 -2.31 12.94
CA GLU A 121 -3.68 -1.96 13.24
C GLU A 121 -2.91 -1.53 11.98
N ILE A 122 -3.10 -2.23 10.85
CA ILE A 122 -2.41 -1.83 9.62
C ILE A 122 -2.92 -0.50 9.07
N VAL A 123 -4.20 -0.20 9.21
CA VAL A 123 -4.76 1.09 8.74
C VAL A 123 -4.20 2.28 9.51
N LYS A 124 -3.70 2.10 10.75
CA LYS A 124 -3.05 3.16 11.54
C LYS A 124 -1.74 3.68 10.92
N VAL A 125 -1.19 3.01 9.90
CA VAL A 125 -0.04 3.56 9.13
C VAL A 125 -0.43 4.80 8.33
N LEU A 126 -1.74 4.96 8.07
CA LEU A 126 -2.29 6.15 7.45
C LEU A 126 -2.53 7.24 8.50
N PRO A 127 -2.39 8.52 8.14
CA PRO A 127 -2.86 9.60 8.97
C PRO A 127 -4.37 9.52 9.15
N ASP A 128 -4.87 10.06 10.27
CA ASP A 128 -6.31 10.21 10.45
C ASP A 128 -6.88 11.16 9.40
N ALA A 129 -8.00 10.78 8.80
CA ALA A 129 -8.68 11.58 7.81
C ALA A 129 -10.20 11.45 7.95
N VAL A 130 -10.90 12.54 7.67
CA VAL A 130 -12.36 12.56 7.60
C VAL A 130 -12.81 12.09 6.22
N PRO A 131 -14.03 11.53 6.09
CA PRO A 131 -14.61 11.25 4.79
C PRO A 131 -14.70 12.51 3.94
N GLY A 132 -14.35 12.42 2.65
CA GLY A 132 -14.56 13.50 1.70
C GLY A 132 -16.05 13.77 1.49
N PRO A 133 -16.41 14.94 0.95
CA PRO A 133 -17.79 15.27 0.63
C PRO A 133 -18.35 14.44 -0.54
N GLY A 134 -19.68 14.43 -0.68
CA GLY A 134 -20.39 13.79 -1.79
C GLY A 134 -20.94 12.42 -1.46
N THR A 135 -21.33 11.71 -2.51
CA THR A 135 -21.90 10.37 -2.45
C THR A 135 -21.03 9.39 -3.24
N ALA A 136 -21.33 8.10 -3.15
CA ALA A 136 -20.63 7.08 -3.93
C ALA A 136 -20.90 7.28 -5.43
N VAL A 137 -19.83 7.21 -6.23
CA VAL A 137 -19.88 7.17 -7.70
C VAL A 137 -19.49 5.78 -8.15
N ASN A 138 -20.29 5.20 -9.05
CA ASN A 138 -20.02 3.91 -9.63
C ASN A 138 -19.77 4.05 -11.13
N VAL A 139 -18.63 3.57 -11.59
CA VAL A 139 -18.21 3.66 -12.99
C VAL A 139 -17.85 2.28 -13.50
N ARG A 140 -18.22 1.97 -14.73
CA ARG A 140 -17.71 0.76 -15.38
C ARG A 140 -16.21 0.91 -15.66
N VAL A 141 -15.43 -0.09 -15.29
CA VAL A 141 -13.98 -0.09 -15.58
C VAL A 141 -13.71 0.06 -17.07
N GLN A 142 -14.55 -0.57 -17.93
CA GLN A 142 -14.46 -0.42 -19.37
C GLN A 142 -14.61 1.03 -19.82
N SER A 143 -15.58 1.76 -19.26
CA SER A 143 -15.78 3.18 -19.58
C SER A 143 -14.56 4.05 -19.24
N LEU A 144 -13.86 3.73 -18.16
CA LEU A 144 -12.61 4.44 -17.83
C LEU A 144 -11.49 4.11 -18.81
N GLN A 145 -11.38 2.84 -19.22
CA GLN A 145 -10.40 2.42 -20.23
C GLN A 145 -10.68 3.08 -21.58
N ASP A 146 -11.95 3.14 -21.97
CA ASP A 146 -12.38 3.79 -23.23
C ASP A 146 -12.07 5.31 -23.18
N ALA A 147 -12.31 5.98 -22.05
CA ALA A 147 -11.98 7.40 -21.86
C ALA A 147 -10.46 7.66 -21.97
N VAL A 148 -9.63 6.80 -21.35
CA VAL A 148 -8.17 6.89 -21.46
C VAL A 148 -7.71 6.67 -22.91
N ALA A 149 -8.26 5.66 -23.60
CA ALA A 149 -7.93 5.37 -24.99
C ALA A 149 -8.31 6.52 -25.94
N LEU A 150 -9.46 7.17 -25.70
CA LEU A 150 -9.88 8.36 -26.47
C LEU A 150 -8.86 9.49 -26.31
N LYS A 151 -8.44 9.76 -25.07
CA LYS A 151 -7.48 10.81 -24.77
C LYS A 151 -6.10 10.54 -25.38
N GLU A 152 -5.59 9.30 -25.28
CA GLU A 152 -4.33 8.90 -25.90
C GLU A 152 -4.37 8.98 -27.42
N ALA A 153 -5.52 8.64 -28.05
CA ALA A 153 -5.70 8.73 -29.48
C ALA A 153 -5.69 10.20 -29.97
N GLU A 154 -6.21 11.13 -29.18
CA GLU A 154 -6.19 12.54 -29.52
C GLU A 154 -4.82 13.17 -29.32
N GLU A 155 -4.13 12.87 -28.23
CA GLU A 155 -2.74 13.32 -28.00
C GLU A 155 -1.79 12.82 -29.10
N SER A 156 -2.05 11.65 -29.70
CA SER A 156 -1.26 11.11 -30.82
C SER A 156 -1.60 11.77 -32.17
N ASN A 157 -2.80 12.32 -32.34
CA ASN A 157 -3.23 13.00 -33.55
C ASN A 157 -2.86 14.51 -33.60
N ASP A 158 -2.55 15.10 -32.45
CA ASP A 158 -2.29 16.55 -32.30
C ASP A 158 -0.92 16.99 -32.87
N SER A 159 -0.13 16.07 -33.44
CA SER A 159 1.17 16.40 -34.07
C SER A 159 1.04 17.09 -35.45
N ASP A 160 -0.15 17.17 -36.05
CA ASP A 160 -0.35 17.73 -37.42
C ASP A 160 -1.32 18.93 -37.48
N ASP A 161 -1.98 19.31 -36.39
CA ASP A 161 -2.96 20.41 -36.42
C ASP A 161 -2.44 21.68 -35.75
N LEU A 162 -1.91 22.60 -36.58
CA LEU A 162 -1.33 23.89 -36.17
C LEU A 162 -2.35 24.90 -35.59
N PHE A 163 -3.65 24.56 -35.51
CA PHE A 163 -4.73 25.46 -35.06
C PHE A 163 -5.86 24.79 -34.29
N GLY A 164 -5.69 23.53 -33.84
CA GLY A 164 -6.70 22.79 -33.09
C GLY A 164 -6.63 23.09 -31.58
N ASP A 165 -7.61 23.84 -31.09
CA ASP A 165 -7.86 24.08 -29.64
C ASP A 165 -8.64 22.88 -29.03
N GLY A 166 -8.32 21.67 -29.43
CA GLY A 166 -9.10 20.46 -29.17
C GLY A 166 -8.43 19.50 -28.17
N LYS A 167 -8.05 19.97 -26.98
CA LYS A 167 -7.82 19.04 -25.86
C LYS A 167 -9.17 18.65 -25.31
N VAL A 168 -9.57 17.38 -25.53
CA VAL A 168 -10.72 16.82 -24.80
C VAL A 168 -10.42 16.89 -23.33
N ASP A 169 -11.25 17.64 -22.61
CA ASP A 169 -11.21 17.70 -21.15
C ASP A 169 -11.48 16.30 -20.57
N ASP A 170 -10.86 15.95 -19.45
CA ASP A 170 -11.06 14.68 -18.77
C ASP A 170 -12.56 14.39 -18.55
N GLU A 171 -13.35 15.41 -18.26
CA GLU A 171 -14.81 15.33 -18.11
C GLU A 171 -15.52 14.94 -19.42
N GLU A 172 -15.09 15.49 -20.55
CA GLU A 172 -15.68 15.21 -21.85
C GLU A 172 -15.37 13.78 -22.30
N ALA A 173 -14.14 13.30 -22.11
CA ALA A 173 -13.76 11.91 -22.39
C ALA A 173 -14.57 10.91 -21.54
N LEU A 174 -14.79 11.21 -20.26
CA LEU A 174 -15.61 10.39 -19.38
C LEU A 174 -17.10 10.38 -19.81
N GLN A 175 -17.64 11.52 -20.29
CA GLN A 175 -19.00 11.59 -20.80
C GLN A 175 -19.15 10.81 -22.12
N GLN A 176 -18.19 10.92 -23.03
CA GLN A 176 -18.16 10.15 -24.28
C GLN A 176 -18.07 8.63 -24.00
N ALA A 177 -17.37 8.23 -22.94
CA ALA A 177 -17.31 6.86 -22.46
C ALA A 177 -18.57 6.41 -21.67
N GLY A 178 -19.60 7.24 -21.61
CA GLY A 178 -20.94 6.89 -21.11
C GLY A 178 -21.21 7.23 -19.64
N LEU A 179 -20.39 8.07 -19.01
CA LEU A 179 -20.72 8.60 -17.68
C LEU A 179 -21.76 9.72 -17.79
N SER A 180 -22.58 9.87 -16.73
CA SER A 180 -23.44 11.06 -16.63
C SER A 180 -22.57 12.33 -16.48
N PRO A 181 -23.01 13.49 -16.96
CA PRO A 181 -22.26 14.74 -16.80
C PRO A 181 -21.88 15.03 -15.33
N GLN A 182 -22.78 14.68 -14.40
CA GLN A 182 -22.55 14.87 -12.97
C GLN A 182 -21.46 13.93 -12.44
N ASP A 183 -21.48 12.64 -12.81
CA ASP A 183 -20.50 11.65 -12.39
C ASP A 183 -19.13 11.93 -13.03
N ALA A 184 -19.09 12.32 -14.31
CA ALA A 184 -17.88 12.68 -15.03
C ALA A 184 -17.18 13.87 -14.34
N LYS A 185 -17.94 14.94 -14.04
CA LYS A 185 -17.42 16.09 -13.30
C LYS A 185 -16.91 15.72 -11.92
N GLN A 186 -17.70 14.96 -11.13
CA GLN A 186 -17.30 14.55 -9.78
C GLN A 186 -16.03 13.67 -9.83
N PHE A 187 -15.95 12.75 -10.79
CA PHE A 187 -14.78 11.86 -10.95
C PHE A 187 -13.53 12.64 -11.37
N GLY A 188 -13.65 13.57 -12.33
CA GLY A 188 -12.56 14.43 -12.78
C GLY A 188 -12.04 15.32 -11.64
N GLU A 189 -12.93 15.94 -10.87
CA GLU A 189 -12.56 16.74 -9.69
C GLU A 189 -11.81 15.90 -8.64
N LEU A 190 -12.27 14.67 -8.38
CA LEU A 190 -11.60 13.77 -7.43
C LEU A 190 -10.19 13.35 -7.92
N ALA A 191 -10.04 13.03 -9.21
CA ALA A 191 -8.78 12.65 -9.79
C ALA A 191 -7.74 13.79 -9.74
N SER A 192 -8.17 15.00 -10.11
CA SER A 192 -7.31 16.19 -10.16
C SER A 192 -6.88 16.70 -8.78
N ASN A 193 -7.68 16.46 -7.74
CA ASN A 193 -7.43 16.93 -6.37
C ASN A 193 -6.75 15.88 -5.47
N ARG A 194 -6.29 14.78 -6.02
CA ARG A 194 -5.61 13.72 -5.26
C ARG A 194 -4.26 14.22 -4.74
N VAL A 195 -4.06 14.13 -3.42
CA VAL A 195 -2.81 14.55 -2.73
C VAL A 195 -2.02 13.38 -2.16
N ALA A 196 -2.69 12.27 -1.83
CA ALA A 196 -2.08 11.05 -1.33
C ALA A 196 -2.90 9.85 -1.78
N GLY A 197 -2.36 8.65 -1.65
CA GLY A 197 -3.12 7.45 -1.93
C GLY A 197 -2.30 6.19 -1.81
N GLY A 198 -2.98 5.05 -1.89
CA GLY A 198 -2.35 3.76 -1.75
C GLY A 198 -3.34 2.61 -1.85
N GLN A 199 -2.86 1.45 -1.43
CA GLN A 199 -3.65 0.22 -1.50
C GLN A 199 -3.38 -0.69 -0.32
N PHE A 200 -4.38 -1.52 -0.03
CA PHE A 200 -4.27 -2.69 0.83
C PHE A 200 -4.57 -3.96 0.03
N GLY A 201 -3.82 -5.01 0.30
CA GLY A 201 -4.07 -6.35 -0.21
C GLY A 201 -4.19 -7.35 0.92
N VAL A 202 -4.94 -8.42 0.69
CA VAL A 202 -5.16 -9.49 1.67
C VAL A 202 -4.67 -10.80 1.09
N THR A 203 -3.94 -11.57 1.88
CA THR A 203 -3.49 -12.92 1.53
C THR A 203 -3.85 -13.87 2.68
N GLN A 204 -4.46 -15.00 2.36
CA GLN A 204 -4.82 -16.06 3.31
C GLN A 204 -4.32 -17.39 2.76
N ASP A 205 -3.68 -18.21 3.60
CA ASP A 205 -3.14 -19.52 3.22
C ASP A 205 -2.32 -19.47 1.90
N ARG A 206 -1.48 -18.41 1.75
CA ARG A 206 -0.66 -18.13 0.56
C ARG A 206 -1.44 -17.80 -0.71
N GLN A 207 -2.76 -17.60 -0.61
CA GLN A 207 -3.59 -17.16 -1.73
C GLN A 207 -3.95 -15.69 -1.57
N ARG A 208 -3.52 -14.87 -2.54
CA ARG A 208 -3.88 -13.45 -2.57
C ARG A 208 -5.33 -13.30 -2.99
N SER A 209 -6.07 -12.51 -2.24
CA SER A 209 -7.42 -12.11 -2.63
C SER A 209 -7.38 -11.34 -3.96
N GLY A 210 -8.36 -11.58 -4.82
CA GLY A 210 -8.56 -10.78 -6.03
C GLY A 210 -9.06 -9.36 -5.75
N VAL A 211 -9.42 -9.05 -4.51
CA VAL A 211 -9.92 -7.73 -4.12
C VAL A 211 -8.75 -6.86 -3.67
N VAL A 212 -8.52 -5.75 -4.36
CA VAL A 212 -7.59 -4.70 -3.94
C VAL A 212 -8.41 -3.54 -3.40
N ILE A 213 -8.03 -3.09 -2.21
CA ILE A 213 -8.68 -1.99 -1.52
C ILE A 213 -7.82 -0.75 -1.72
N ASN A 214 -8.19 0.11 -2.66
CA ASN A 214 -7.49 1.35 -2.92
C ASN A 214 -8.13 2.49 -2.12
N TRP A 215 -7.32 3.47 -1.76
CA TRP A 215 -7.77 4.69 -1.12
C TRP A 215 -6.97 5.88 -1.65
N PHE A 216 -7.54 7.06 -1.55
CA PHE A 216 -6.82 8.31 -1.81
C PHE A 216 -7.38 9.44 -0.96
N ASP A 217 -6.55 10.44 -0.72
CA ASP A 217 -6.91 11.68 -0.05
C ASP A 217 -6.95 12.82 -1.05
N THR A 218 -7.89 13.71 -0.81
CA THR A 218 -7.97 15.05 -1.40
C THR A 218 -7.84 16.09 -0.29
N HIS A 219 -7.75 17.36 -0.64
CA HIS A 219 -7.78 18.43 0.35
C HIS A 219 -9.11 18.48 1.17
N GLN A 220 -10.16 17.81 0.71
CA GLN A 220 -11.48 17.79 1.34
C GLN A 220 -11.75 16.52 2.16
N GLY A 221 -10.91 15.50 2.08
CA GLY A 221 -11.05 14.26 2.82
C GLY A 221 -10.68 13.01 2.03
N ARG A 222 -10.93 11.85 2.62
CA ARG A 222 -10.53 10.54 2.12
C ARG A 222 -11.63 9.83 1.35
N TYR A 223 -11.22 9.07 0.33
CA TYR A 223 -12.07 8.23 -0.50
C TYR A 223 -11.54 6.80 -0.58
N LEU A 224 -12.47 5.86 -0.62
CA LEU A 224 -12.23 4.44 -0.88
C LEU A 224 -12.57 4.15 -2.34
N MET A 225 -11.71 3.42 -3.02
CA MET A 225 -11.92 2.95 -4.38
C MET A 225 -11.81 1.43 -4.41
N VAL A 226 -12.88 0.76 -4.83
CA VAL A 226 -12.95 -0.70 -4.89
C VAL A 226 -13.41 -1.13 -6.28
N ASN A 227 -12.68 -2.07 -6.86
CA ASN A 227 -13.06 -2.72 -8.12
C ASN A 227 -13.73 -4.06 -7.80
N SER A 228 -14.91 -4.29 -8.35
CA SER A 228 -15.61 -5.57 -8.28
C SER A 228 -16.48 -5.75 -9.52
N ASP A 229 -16.42 -6.93 -10.12
CA ASP A 229 -17.28 -7.35 -11.24
C ASP A 229 -17.34 -6.36 -12.43
N GLY A 230 -16.19 -5.75 -12.74
CA GLY A 230 -16.10 -4.78 -13.83
C GLY A 230 -16.62 -3.38 -13.49
N TRP A 231 -16.96 -3.13 -12.22
CA TRP A 231 -17.33 -1.82 -11.70
C TRP A 231 -16.26 -1.28 -10.75
N MET A 232 -15.99 0.00 -10.84
CA MET A 232 -15.25 0.77 -9.88
C MET A 232 -16.23 1.62 -9.07
N SER A 233 -16.19 1.46 -7.74
CA SER A 233 -16.93 2.30 -6.81
C SER A 233 -15.97 3.22 -6.09
N VAL A 234 -16.22 4.53 -6.12
CA VAL A 234 -15.50 5.54 -5.36
C VAL A 234 -16.46 6.14 -4.35
N SER A 235 -16.12 6.10 -3.07
CA SER A 235 -16.98 6.58 -2.00
C SER A 235 -16.22 7.27 -0.89
N PRO A 236 -16.81 8.30 -0.23
CA PRO A 236 -16.23 8.89 0.98
C PRO A 236 -15.96 7.86 2.05
N THR A 237 -14.77 7.92 2.67
CA THR A 237 -14.33 6.95 3.68
C THR A 237 -13.45 7.59 4.76
N ASP A 238 -13.24 6.82 5.83
CA ASP A 238 -12.31 7.07 6.93
C ASP A 238 -11.52 5.80 7.22
N ASN A 239 -10.61 5.85 8.19
CA ASN A 239 -9.78 4.72 8.58
C ASN A 239 -10.62 3.53 9.09
N ASP A 240 -11.69 3.77 9.83
CA ASP A 240 -12.54 2.71 10.37
C ASP A 240 -13.30 1.96 9.27
N ARG A 241 -13.77 2.66 8.25
CA ARG A 241 -14.43 2.06 7.08
C ARG A 241 -13.45 1.25 6.23
N ILE A 242 -12.22 1.74 6.05
CA ILE A 242 -11.17 0.97 5.38
C ILE A 242 -10.89 -0.32 6.17
N ALA A 243 -10.71 -0.25 7.48
CA ALA A 243 -10.51 -1.42 8.32
C ALA A 243 -11.70 -2.40 8.25
N THR A 244 -12.93 -1.89 8.21
CA THR A 244 -14.14 -2.71 8.02
C THR A 244 -14.11 -3.42 6.67
N ARG A 245 -13.68 -2.74 5.60
CA ARG A 245 -13.57 -3.35 4.26
C ARG A 245 -12.49 -4.44 4.22
N ILE A 246 -11.34 -4.22 4.86
CA ILE A 246 -10.29 -5.24 5.00
C ILE A 246 -10.83 -6.46 5.74
N ASN A 247 -11.53 -6.27 6.87
CA ASN A 247 -12.15 -7.37 7.62
C ASN A 247 -13.15 -8.15 6.79
N ALA A 248 -13.92 -7.49 5.93
CA ALA A 248 -14.88 -8.17 5.03
C ALA A 248 -14.18 -9.04 3.96
N VAL A 249 -12.91 -8.77 3.63
CA VAL A 249 -12.10 -9.61 2.73
C VAL A 249 -11.42 -10.75 3.50
N LEU A 250 -11.16 -10.56 4.81
CA LEU A 250 -10.59 -11.57 5.71
C LEU A 250 -11.61 -12.62 6.19
N ALA A 251 -12.91 -12.33 6.11
CA ALA A 251 -13.99 -13.23 6.54
C ALA A 251 -14.28 -14.33 5.52
#